data_9806f7c8b1f16c7cd150d24e826a851d
#
_entry.id   9806f7c8b1f16c7cd150d24e826a851d
#
_cell.length_a   1.000
_cell.length_b   1.000
_cell.length_c   1.000
_cell.angle_alpha   90.00
_cell.angle_beta   90.00
_cell.angle_gamma   90.00
#
_symmetry.space_group_name_H-M   'P 1'
#
loop_
_entity.id
_entity.type
_entity.pdbx_description
1 polymer ?
#
loop_
_entity_poly.entity_id
_entity_poly.type
_entity_poly.pdbx_seq_one_letter_code
_entity_poly.pdbx_strand_id
1 'polypeptide(L)'
;MSVEVRNLSKTFGSYTALKDVSLKVQTGELVALLGPSGSGKTTLLRMIAGMEVPDRPKHRGPKQDGDAKILFFDQDVETWSVGQRRVGFVFQHYALFKHMSVYENVAFGLRVRPRDQRPSNSQIDQRVKELLQLIQLEGFGDRFPMQLSGGQRQRVALARALAIEPKVLLLDEPFGALDAKVRQKLREWLRRLHEQMHTTTILVTHDQEEALEVADRVVVMNQAKIEQIGTPEEVFHRPASEFVIDFLGSVNVFSGRTTEARDEETSAQQRQPWESSSIDGAKVYVRPHELQITRESLGSSSIAAEIQRIHRAGASAKVFVQSAKNHSVRVDVPINQLHSMELGIGQRVFITPLQSHVFSPDYTI
;
A
#
# COMPACT_ATOMS: atom_id res chain seq x y z
N MET A 1 -17.96 9.77 -9.25
CA MET A 1 -16.59 9.63 -8.70
C MET A 1 -16.38 10.68 -7.62
N SER A 2 -15.57 10.37 -6.59
CA SER A 2 -15.26 11.37 -5.55
C SER A 2 -14.04 12.21 -5.87
N VAL A 3 -12.94 11.55 -6.29
CA VAL A 3 -11.69 12.20 -6.64
C VAL A 3 -11.17 11.61 -7.94
N GLU A 4 -10.83 12.47 -8.88
CA GLU A 4 -10.14 12.07 -10.09
C GLU A 4 -8.95 13.01 -10.32
N VAL A 5 -7.79 12.43 -10.56
CA VAL A 5 -6.60 13.13 -11.02
C VAL A 5 -6.26 12.65 -12.42
N ARG A 6 -5.89 13.56 -13.30
CA ARG A 6 -5.53 13.28 -14.69
C ARG A 6 -4.19 13.91 -15.01
N ASN A 7 -3.29 13.14 -15.56
CA ASN A 7 -2.01 13.53 -16.15
C ASN A 7 -1.18 14.45 -15.24
N LEU A 8 -1.18 14.20 -13.91
CA LEU A 8 -0.44 15.02 -12.96
C LEU A 8 1.06 14.77 -13.07
N SER A 9 1.80 15.85 -13.26
CA SER A 9 3.26 15.85 -13.21
C SER A 9 3.76 16.91 -12.24
N LYS A 10 4.88 16.62 -11.54
CA LYS A 10 5.49 17.53 -10.60
C LYS A 10 6.99 17.33 -10.54
N THR A 11 7.74 18.41 -10.65
CA THR A 11 9.19 18.45 -10.58
C THR A 11 9.64 19.48 -9.55
N PHE A 12 10.61 19.12 -8.72
CA PHE A 12 11.27 20.00 -7.76
C PHE A 12 12.75 20.13 -8.16
N GLY A 13 13.12 21.24 -8.79
CA GLY A 13 14.46 21.40 -9.35
C GLY A 13 14.75 20.33 -10.41
N SER A 14 15.73 19.45 -10.15
CA SER A 14 16.06 18.30 -11.02
C SER A 14 15.32 17.01 -10.67
N TYR A 15 14.59 16.99 -9.56
CA TYR A 15 13.89 15.78 -9.08
C TYR A 15 12.45 15.75 -9.58
N THR A 16 12.09 14.70 -10.33
CA THR A 16 10.72 14.44 -10.76
C THR A 16 9.99 13.63 -9.70
N ALA A 17 9.02 14.25 -9.04
CA ALA A 17 8.22 13.61 -7.99
C ALA A 17 6.99 12.88 -8.54
N LEU A 18 6.40 13.37 -9.64
CA LEU A 18 5.29 12.73 -10.34
C LEU A 18 5.48 12.90 -11.85
N LYS A 19 5.17 11.86 -12.61
CA LYS A 19 5.25 11.83 -14.06
C LYS A 19 4.01 11.20 -14.65
N ASP A 20 3.13 12.02 -15.21
CA ASP A 20 1.89 11.63 -15.90
C ASP A 20 1.02 10.66 -15.08
N VAL A 21 0.71 11.07 -13.84
CA VAL A 21 -0.08 10.25 -12.91
C VAL A 21 -1.56 10.52 -13.07
N SER A 22 -2.32 9.46 -13.33
CA SER A 22 -3.79 9.50 -13.40
C SER A 22 -4.39 8.46 -12.46
N LEU A 23 -5.38 8.87 -11.66
CA LEU A 23 -6.04 8.02 -10.66
C LEU A 23 -7.50 8.43 -10.51
N LYS A 24 -8.38 7.44 -10.38
CA LYS A 24 -9.80 7.63 -10.06
C LYS A 24 -10.13 6.93 -8.75
N VAL A 25 -10.78 7.64 -7.83
CA VAL A 25 -11.23 7.13 -6.54
C VAL A 25 -12.75 7.23 -6.48
N GLN A 26 -13.41 6.11 -6.17
CA GLN A 26 -14.86 6.07 -6.08
C GLN A 26 -15.36 6.71 -4.78
N THR A 27 -16.63 7.08 -4.75
CA THR A 27 -17.27 7.62 -3.53
C THR A 27 -17.33 6.52 -2.47
N GLY A 28 -16.86 6.84 -1.26
CA GLY A 28 -16.83 5.90 -0.15
C GLY A 28 -15.73 4.83 -0.21
N GLU A 29 -14.81 4.92 -1.18
CA GLU A 29 -13.69 3.99 -1.33
C GLU A 29 -12.50 4.39 -0.44
N LEU A 30 -11.81 3.41 0.14
CA LEU A 30 -10.52 3.58 0.78
C LEU A 30 -9.41 3.08 -0.15
N VAL A 31 -8.62 4.02 -0.67
CA VAL A 31 -7.49 3.74 -1.56
C VAL A 31 -6.17 3.93 -0.83
N ALA A 32 -5.30 2.92 -0.86
CA ALA A 32 -3.93 3.04 -0.36
C ALA A 32 -2.95 3.37 -1.50
N LEU A 33 -2.19 4.45 -1.35
CA LEU A 33 -1.02 4.75 -2.18
C LEU A 33 0.19 4.09 -1.52
N LEU A 34 0.70 3.03 -2.12
CA LEU A 34 1.77 2.20 -1.60
C LEU A 34 3.03 2.31 -2.49
N GLY A 35 4.22 2.28 -1.90
CA GLY A 35 5.47 2.32 -2.66
C GLY A 35 6.67 2.75 -1.82
N PRO A 36 7.90 2.65 -2.32
CA PRO A 36 9.11 3.06 -1.60
C PRO A 36 9.13 4.56 -1.32
N SER A 37 10.01 4.97 -0.41
CA SER A 37 10.25 6.40 -0.15
C SER A 37 10.71 7.11 -1.43
N GLY A 38 10.18 8.30 -1.68
CA GLY A 38 10.50 9.06 -2.89
C GLY A 38 9.70 8.66 -4.15
N SER A 39 8.76 7.72 -4.10
CA SER A 39 7.93 7.35 -5.26
C SER A 39 6.83 8.37 -5.64
N GLY A 40 6.65 9.45 -4.86
CA GLY A 40 5.71 10.53 -5.19
C GLY A 40 4.39 10.54 -4.41
N LYS A 41 4.12 9.55 -3.55
CA LYS A 41 2.84 9.37 -2.81
C LYS A 41 2.39 10.61 -2.04
N THR A 42 3.25 11.12 -1.15
CA THR A 42 2.95 12.34 -0.35
C THR A 42 2.78 13.57 -1.24
N THR A 43 3.53 13.66 -2.34
CA THR A 43 3.36 14.76 -3.32
C THR A 43 1.99 14.69 -3.97
N LEU A 44 1.57 13.51 -4.42
CA LEU A 44 0.22 13.29 -4.98
C LEU A 44 -0.87 13.64 -3.97
N LEU A 45 -0.73 13.18 -2.72
CA LEU A 45 -1.67 13.48 -1.64
C LEU A 45 -1.79 14.99 -1.38
N ARG A 46 -0.64 15.71 -1.32
CA ARG A 46 -0.60 17.16 -1.12
C ARG A 46 -1.20 17.94 -2.30
N MET A 47 -1.03 17.45 -3.52
CA MET A 47 -1.67 18.04 -4.70
C MET A 47 -3.19 17.87 -4.65
N ILE A 48 -3.69 16.70 -4.27
CA ILE A 48 -5.12 16.46 -4.05
C ILE A 48 -5.66 17.40 -2.95
N ALA A 49 -4.90 17.62 -1.88
CA ALA A 49 -5.27 18.54 -0.81
C ALA A 49 -5.24 20.04 -1.22
N GLY A 50 -4.57 20.39 -2.33
CA GLY A 50 -4.33 21.77 -2.74
C GLY A 50 -3.18 22.46 -2.01
N MET A 51 -2.33 21.69 -1.34
CA MET A 51 -1.10 22.17 -0.67
C MET A 51 0.08 22.25 -1.62
N GLU A 52 -0.02 21.60 -2.78
CA GLU A 52 0.98 21.60 -3.85
C GLU A 52 0.26 21.77 -5.20
N VAL A 53 0.93 22.40 -6.16
CA VAL A 53 0.37 22.70 -7.49
C VAL A 53 1.05 21.84 -8.54
N PRO A 54 0.32 21.24 -9.51
CA PRO A 54 0.91 20.53 -10.64
C PRO A 54 1.78 21.44 -11.48
N ASP A 55 2.77 20.84 -12.14
CA ASP A 55 3.53 21.55 -13.17
C ASP A 55 2.60 21.86 -14.35
N ARG A 56 2.71 23.07 -14.88
CA ARG A 56 1.94 23.48 -16.06
C ARG A 56 2.79 23.27 -17.31
N PRO A 57 2.17 22.83 -18.42
CA PRO A 57 2.87 22.83 -19.70
C PRO A 57 3.37 24.24 -20.03
N LYS A 58 4.53 24.32 -20.64
CA LYS A 58 5.19 25.61 -20.97
C LYS A 58 4.38 26.48 -21.95
N HIS A 59 3.35 25.94 -22.59
CA HIS A 59 2.49 26.67 -23.51
C HIS A 59 1.34 27.37 -22.79
N ARG A 60 1.30 28.71 -22.90
CA ARG A 60 0.24 29.59 -22.34
C ARG A 60 -1.04 29.60 -23.21
N GLY A 61 -1.59 28.45 -23.56
CA GLY A 61 -2.88 28.35 -24.25
C GLY A 61 -4.03 28.03 -23.30
N PRO A 62 -5.30 28.11 -23.73
CA PRO A 62 -6.43 27.60 -22.97
C PRO A 62 -6.24 26.10 -22.71
N LYS A 63 -6.69 25.62 -21.53
CA LYS A 63 -6.60 24.20 -21.14
C LYS A 63 -7.17 23.30 -22.24
N GLN A 64 -6.38 22.31 -22.65
CA GLN A 64 -6.78 21.28 -23.62
C GLN A 64 -7.18 19.98 -22.89
N ASP A 65 -7.82 19.06 -23.61
CA ASP A 65 -8.27 17.77 -23.03
C ASP A 65 -7.11 16.83 -22.64
N GLY A 66 -5.92 17.17 -22.66
CA GLY A 66 -4.76 16.43 -22.15
C GLY A 66 -4.09 17.07 -20.95
N ASP A 67 -4.54 18.24 -20.51
CA ASP A 67 -3.91 18.96 -19.42
C ASP A 67 -4.17 18.31 -18.05
N ALA A 68 -3.23 18.54 -17.13
CA ALA A 68 -3.36 18.13 -15.74
C ALA A 68 -4.64 18.67 -15.12
N LYS A 69 -5.44 17.79 -14.47
CA LYS A 69 -6.70 18.16 -13.81
C LYS A 69 -6.84 17.43 -12.47
N ILE A 70 -7.43 18.12 -11.50
CA ILE A 70 -7.88 17.53 -10.25
C ILE A 70 -9.36 17.82 -10.10
N LEU A 71 -10.17 16.77 -10.09
CA LEU A 71 -11.62 16.87 -10.01
C LEU A 71 -12.13 16.28 -8.70
N PHE A 72 -13.02 16.99 -8.03
CA PHE A 72 -13.80 16.49 -6.90
C PHE A 72 -15.28 16.49 -7.30
N PHE A 73 -15.91 15.32 -7.27
CA PHE A 73 -17.32 15.17 -7.67
C PHE A 73 -17.60 15.84 -9.04
N ASP A 74 -16.70 15.54 -9.99
CA ASP A 74 -16.72 16.06 -11.38
C ASP A 74 -16.48 17.57 -11.52
N GLN A 75 -16.15 18.29 -10.44
CA GLN A 75 -15.80 19.71 -10.45
C GLN A 75 -14.28 19.90 -10.43
N ASP A 76 -13.74 20.73 -11.32
CA ASP A 76 -12.32 21.08 -11.34
C ASP A 76 -11.98 21.95 -10.11
N VAL A 77 -11.11 21.42 -9.26
CA VAL A 77 -10.71 22.07 -8.00
C VAL A 77 -9.28 22.59 -8.02
N GLU A 78 -8.63 22.62 -9.17
CA GLU A 78 -7.21 23.05 -9.26
C GLU A 78 -6.99 24.46 -8.72
N THR A 79 -7.91 25.37 -9.01
CA THR A 79 -7.85 26.78 -8.55
C THR A 79 -8.37 26.98 -7.12
N TRP A 80 -8.97 25.95 -6.53
CA TRP A 80 -9.53 26.05 -5.18
C TRP A 80 -8.44 26.07 -4.13
N SER A 81 -8.56 26.97 -3.17
CA SER A 81 -7.72 26.96 -1.99
C SER A 81 -7.95 25.69 -1.13
N VAL A 82 -7.01 25.34 -0.27
CA VAL A 82 -7.12 24.20 0.65
C VAL A 82 -8.44 24.21 1.44
N GLY A 83 -8.86 25.38 1.93
CA GLY A 83 -10.11 25.53 2.68
C GLY A 83 -11.37 25.28 1.83
N GLN A 84 -11.35 25.64 0.56
CA GLN A 84 -12.48 25.42 -0.36
C GLN A 84 -12.64 23.96 -0.74
N ARG A 85 -11.55 23.17 -0.77
CA ARG A 85 -11.60 21.73 -1.08
C ARG A 85 -12.28 20.91 0.01
N ARG A 86 -12.40 21.43 1.23
CA ARG A 86 -13.07 20.79 2.37
C ARG A 86 -12.61 19.34 2.60
N VAL A 87 -11.30 19.11 2.52
CA VAL A 87 -10.68 17.82 2.79
C VAL A 87 -10.25 17.74 4.27
N GLY A 88 -10.40 16.56 4.87
CA GLY A 88 -9.76 16.25 6.14
C GLY A 88 -8.33 15.77 5.87
N PHE A 89 -7.33 16.35 6.53
CA PHE A 89 -5.95 15.96 6.33
C PHE A 89 -5.30 15.56 7.66
N VAL A 90 -4.68 14.38 7.67
CA VAL A 90 -3.85 13.89 8.79
C VAL A 90 -2.41 13.81 8.34
N PHE A 91 -1.55 14.56 8.98
CA PHE A 91 -0.11 14.61 8.67
C PHE A 91 0.64 13.48 9.37
N GLN A 92 1.75 13.06 8.80
CA GLN A 92 2.65 12.00 9.30
C GLN A 92 3.05 12.20 10.78
N HIS A 93 3.26 13.44 11.21
CA HIS A 93 3.58 13.78 12.61
C HIS A 93 2.37 14.32 13.40
N TYR A 94 1.14 13.95 12.95
CA TYR A 94 -0.15 14.32 13.56
C TYR A 94 -0.44 15.83 13.58
N ALA A 95 0.57 16.69 13.64
CA ALA A 95 0.49 18.15 13.64
C ALA A 95 -0.54 18.70 14.63
N LEU A 96 -0.65 18.11 15.85
CA LEU A 96 -1.52 18.61 16.89
C LEU A 96 -0.97 19.93 17.47
N PHE A 97 -1.87 20.85 17.80
CA PHE A 97 -1.53 22.08 18.48
C PHE A 97 -1.15 21.78 19.93
N LYS A 98 0.14 21.86 20.24
CA LYS A 98 0.70 21.44 21.54
C LYS A 98 0.16 22.25 22.76
N HIS A 99 -0.23 23.48 22.51
CA HIS A 99 -0.75 24.44 23.51
C HIS A 99 -2.28 24.35 23.68
N MET A 100 -2.95 23.52 22.92
CA MET A 100 -4.39 23.26 22.97
C MET A 100 -4.66 21.89 23.58
N SER A 101 -5.73 21.77 24.34
CA SER A 101 -6.25 20.49 24.84
C SER A 101 -6.73 19.61 23.70
N VAL A 102 -7.03 18.34 23.98
CA VAL A 102 -7.65 17.41 23.03
C VAL A 102 -8.97 17.96 22.50
N TYR A 103 -9.82 18.47 23.40
CA TYR A 103 -11.08 19.10 23.04
C TYR A 103 -10.86 20.27 22.08
N GLU A 104 -9.94 21.17 22.41
CA GLU A 104 -9.65 22.34 21.56
C GLU A 104 -9.05 21.96 20.21
N ASN A 105 -8.18 20.96 20.15
CA ASN A 105 -7.66 20.43 18.90
C ASN A 105 -8.79 19.93 17.99
N VAL A 106 -9.74 19.14 18.51
CA VAL A 106 -10.87 18.63 17.74
C VAL A 106 -11.83 19.75 17.33
N ALA A 107 -12.14 20.68 18.25
CA ALA A 107 -13.03 21.80 17.99
C ALA A 107 -12.46 22.86 17.03
N PHE A 108 -11.15 22.90 16.84
CA PHE A 108 -10.45 23.98 16.15
C PHE A 108 -11.05 24.29 14.79
N GLY A 109 -11.19 23.26 13.94
CA GLY A 109 -11.70 23.43 12.57
C GLY A 109 -13.13 23.97 12.50
N LEU A 110 -13.95 23.70 13.53
CA LEU A 110 -15.31 24.25 13.64
C LEU A 110 -15.31 25.72 14.11
N ARG A 111 -14.41 26.06 15.06
CA ARG A 111 -14.32 27.40 15.63
C ARG A 111 -13.77 28.44 14.67
N VAL A 112 -12.87 28.05 13.75
CA VAL A 112 -12.27 29.00 12.77
C VAL A 112 -13.14 29.24 11.52
N ARG A 113 -14.30 28.60 11.40
CA ARG A 113 -15.24 28.88 10.32
C ARG A 113 -15.71 30.33 10.36
N PRO A 114 -16.04 30.94 9.21
CA PRO A 114 -16.72 32.25 9.16
C PRO A 114 -17.94 32.27 10.09
N ARG A 115 -18.29 33.43 10.63
CA ARG A 115 -19.33 33.56 11.65
C ARG A 115 -20.70 33.02 11.20
N ASP A 116 -21.03 33.20 9.93
CA ASP A 116 -22.25 32.73 9.28
C ASP A 116 -22.32 31.20 9.11
N GLN A 117 -21.17 30.53 9.11
CA GLN A 117 -21.04 29.06 8.92
C GLN A 117 -20.60 28.34 10.20
N ARG A 118 -20.35 29.09 11.28
CA ARG A 118 -19.86 28.53 12.54
C ARG A 118 -21.01 27.95 13.34
N PRO A 119 -20.94 26.65 13.73
CA PRO A 119 -21.93 26.06 14.63
C PRO A 119 -21.93 26.78 15.97
N SER A 120 -23.04 26.71 16.70
CA SER A 120 -23.13 27.20 18.07
C SER A 120 -22.17 26.42 18.99
N ASN A 121 -21.82 27.01 20.14
CA ASN A 121 -20.94 26.36 21.10
C ASN A 121 -21.52 25.01 21.57
N SER A 122 -22.83 24.91 21.75
CA SER A 122 -23.50 23.66 22.12
C SER A 122 -23.34 22.58 21.03
N GLN A 123 -23.48 22.94 19.76
CA GLN A 123 -23.28 22.02 18.64
C GLN A 123 -21.83 21.58 18.51
N ILE A 124 -20.87 22.49 18.74
CA ILE A 124 -19.43 22.16 18.75
C ILE A 124 -19.14 21.17 19.90
N ASP A 125 -19.67 21.44 21.10
CA ASP A 125 -19.48 20.58 22.27
C ASP A 125 -20.05 19.17 22.04
N GLN A 126 -21.25 19.09 21.51
CA GLN A 126 -21.88 17.82 21.16
C GLN A 126 -21.03 17.07 20.13
N ARG A 127 -20.61 17.73 19.04
CA ARG A 127 -19.81 17.12 17.98
C ARG A 127 -18.46 16.61 18.48
N VAL A 128 -17.79 17.36 19.35
CA VAL A 128 -16.53 16.94 19.96
C VAL A 128 -16.73 15.70 20.85
N LYS A 129 -17.79 15.66 21.65
CA LYS A 129 -18.13 14.49 22.48
C LYS A 129 -18.36 13.23 21.63
N GLU A 130 -19.16 13.36 20.58
CA GLU A 130 -19.41 12.27 19.62
C GLU A 130 -18.09 11.75 19.00
N LEU A 131 -17.21 12.65 18.57
CA LEU A 131 -15.92 12.27 18.01
C LEU A 131 -14.99 11.65 19.03
N LEU A 132 -14.93 12.16 20.26
CA LEU A 132 -14.13 11.55 21.33
C LEU A 132 -14.62 10.14 21.66
N GLN A 133 -15.94 9.91 21.64
CA GLN A 133 -16.53 8.59 21.78
C GLN A 133 -16.13 7.68 20.60
N LEU A 134 -16.27 8.18 19.36
CA LEU A 134 -15.92 7.44 18.15
C LEU A 134 -14.47 6.96 18.14
N ILE A 135 -13.55 7.80 18.63
CA ILE A 135 -12.12 7.47 18.71
C ILE A 135 -11.73 6.75 20.01
N GLN A 136 -12.70 6.43 20.90
CA GLN A 136 -12.48 5.75 22.19
C GLN A 136 -11.53 6.53 23.11
N LEU A 137 -11.74 7.82 23.22
CA LEU A 137 -11.00 8.75 24.11
C LEU A 137 -11.95 9.62 24.95
N GLU A 138 -13.08 9.03 25.40
CA GLU A 138 -13.96 9.67 26.35
C GLU A 138 -13.19 10.06 27.61
N GLY A 139 -13.43 11.22 28.16
CA GLY A 139 -12.74 11.73 29.35
C GLY A 139 -11.32 12.26 29.11
N PHE A 140 -10.83 12.28 27.86
CA PHE A 140 -9.50 12.83 27.53
C PHE A 140 -9.56 14.30 27.06
N GLY A 141 -10.73 14.92 27.03
CA GLY A 141 -10.93 16.26 26.48
C GLY A 141 -9.98 17.33 27.02
N ASP A 142 -9.70 17.31 28.32
CA ASP A 142 -8.86 18.30 29.00
C ASP A 142 -7.36 17.99 28.92
N ARG A 143 -6.96 16.81 28.41
CA ARG A 143 -5.55 16.46 28.29
C ARG A 143 -4.90 17.21 27.13
N PHE A 144 -3.59 17.42 27.26
CA PHE A 144 -2.76 18.02 26.24
C PHE A 144 -2.04 16.91 25.40
N PRO A 145 -1.63 17.19 24.15
CA PRO A 145 -0.96 16.21 23.30
C PRO A 145 0.27 15.55 23.92
N MET A 146 1.00 16.23 24.78
CA MET A 146 2.16 15.68 25.49
C MET A 146 1.80 14.58 26.50
N GLN A 147 0.55 14.54 26.97
CA GLN A 147 0.04 13.56 27.93
C GLN A 147 -0.54 12.31 27.25
N LEU A 148 -0.44 12.22 25.92
CA LEU A 148 -1.01 11.15 25.11
C LEU A 148 0.07 10.22 24.58
N SER A 149 -0.28 8.92 24.42
CA SER A 149 0.52 7.99 23.65
C SER A 149 0.53 8.34 22.14
N GLY A 150 1.44 7.75 21.36
CA GLY A 150 1.49 7.95 19.91
C GLY A 150 0.15 7.62 19.24
N GLY A 151 -0.43 6.46 19.53
CA GLY A 151 -1.72 6.06 18.98
C GLY A 151 -2.89 6.94 19.43
N GLN A 152 -2.86 7.46 20.66
CA GLN A 152 -3.87 8.43 21.12
C GLN A 152 -3.75 9.75 20.36
N ARG A 153 -2.53 10.27 20.16
CA ARG A 153 -2.30 11.49 19.33
C ARG A 153 -2.81 11.31 17.92
N GLN A 154 -2.59 10.15 17.31
CA GLN A 154 -3.10 9.84 15.99
C GLN A 154 -4.63 9.87 15.94
N ARG A 155 -5.30 9.21 16.89
CA ARG A 155 -6.76 9.22 16.97
C ARG A 155 -7.32 10.64 17.12
N VAL A 156 -6.68 11.48 17.95
CA VAL A 156 -7.06 12.90 18.08
C VAL A 156 -6.87 13.66 16.78
N ALA A 157 -5.77 13.44 16.05
CA ALA A 157 -5.55 14.06 14.74
C ALA A 157 -6.63 13.67 13.73
N LEU A 158 -7.06 12.38 13.74
CA LEU A 158 -8.14 11.91 12.91
C LEU A 158 -9.49 12.51 13.30
N ALA A 159 -9.80 12.57 14.60
CA ALA A 159 -11.02 13.24 15.08
C ALA A 159 -11.07 14.72 14.67
N ARG A 160 -9.93 15.43 14.75
CA ARG A 160 -9.81 16.81 14.27
C ARG A 160 -10.11 16.92 12.77
N ALA A 161 -9.58 15.99 11.97
CA ALA A 161 -9.84 15.96 10.53
C ALA A 161 -11.31 15.65 10.20
N LEU A 162 -11.94 14.78 10.99
CA LEU A 162 -13.35 14.39 10.83
C LEU A 162 -14.34 15.45 11.36
N ALA A 163 -13.90 16.32 12.28
CA ALA A 163 -14.77 17.32 12.90
C ALA A 163 -15.42 18.26 11.88
N ILE A 164 -14.70 18.58 10.81
CA ILE A 164 -15.20 19.46 9.74
C ILE A 164 -16.14 18.77 8.75
N GLU A 165 -16.42 17.46 8.94
CA GLU A 165 -17.26 16.64 8.06
C GLU A 165 -16.75 16.65 6.62
N PRO A 166 -15.51 16.19 6.41
CA PRO A 166 -14.90 16.23 5.09
C PRO A 166 -15.57 15.23 4.15
N LYS A 167 -15.68 15.56 2.87
CA LYS A 167 -16.10 14.62 1.83
C LYS A 167 -14.99 13.65 1.45
N VAL A 168 -13.73 14.08 1.62
CA VAL A 168 -12.52 13.31 1.32
C VAL A 168 -11.57 13.39 2.50
N LEU A 169 -11.08 12.24 2.96
CA LEU A 169 -10.10 12.12 4.03
C LEU A 169 -8.75 11.72 3.45
N LEU A 170 -7.70 12.45 3.77
CA LEU A 170 -6.35 12.28 3.27
C LEU A 170 -5.42 11.97 4.45
N LEU A 171 -4.77 10.81 4.43
CA LEU A 171 -3.94 10.29 5.52
C LEU A 171 -2.50 10.10 5.02
N ASP A 172 -1.56 10.89 5.53
CA ASP A 172 -0.14 10.82 5.16
C ASP A 172 0.64 10.02 6.21
N GLU A 173 0.97 8.76 5.91
CA GLU A 173 1.68 7.80 6.78
C GLU A 173 1.14 7.77 8.24
N PRO A 174 -0.15 7.55 8.46
CA PRO A 174 -0.75 7.73 9.78
C PRO A 174 -0.22 6.75 10.84
N PHE A 175 0.41 5.64 10.46
CA PHE A 175 0.86 4.60 11.40
C PHE A 175 2.38 4.56 11.63
N GLY A 176 3.16 5.41 10.97
CA GLY A 176 4.62 5.31 10.88
C GLY A 176 5.40 5.37 12.20
N ALA A 177 4.89 6.04 13.24
CA ALA A 177 5.63 6.25 14.49
C ALA A 177 5.14 5.39 15.68
N LEU A 178 4.54 4.22 15.39
CA LEU A 178 3.89 3.38 16.39
C LEU A 178 4.56 1.99 16.49
N ASP A 179 4.50 1.39 17.68
CA ASP A 179 4.88 -0.01 17.87
C ASP A 179 3.92 -0.96 17.13
N ALA A 180 4.41 -2.18 16.80
CA ALA A 180 3.70 -3.14 15.95
C ALA A 180 2.29 -3.48 16.49
N LYS A 181 2.13 -3.68 17.80
CA LYS A 181 0.84 -4.05 18.42
C LYS A 181 -0.17 -2.90 18.37
N VAL A 182 0.28 -1.67 18.61
CA VAL A 182 -0.56 -0.47 18.51
C VAL A 182 -0.94 -0.21 17.06
N ARG A 183 0.00 -0.39 16.13
CA ARG A 183 -0.22 -0.26 14.68
C ARG A 183 -1.30 -1.22 14.20
N GLN A 184 -1.22 -2.50 14.53
CA GLN A 184 -2.23 -3.49 14.18
C GLN A 184 -3.64 -3.09 14.68
N LYS A 185 -3.76 -2.74 15.97
CA LYS A 185 -5.05 -2.31 16.54
C LYS A 185 -5.62 -1.07 15.86
N LEU A 186 -4.76 -0.16 15.43
CA LEU A 186 -5.18 1.05 14.73
C LEU A 186 -5.60 0.78 13.28
N ARG A 187 -4.95 -0.16 12.58
CA ARG A 187 -5.39 -0.62 11.25
C ARG A 187 -6.80 -1.19 11.32
N GLU A 188 -7.03 -2.14 12.23
CA GLU A 188 -8.35 -2.73 12.45
C GLU A 188 -9.42 -1.68 12.84
N TRP A 189 -9.03 -0.71 13.67
CA TRP A 189 -9.91 0.37 14.07
C TRP A 189 -10.22 1.32 12.91
N LEU A 190 -9.22 1.71 12.10
CA LEU A 190 -9.42 2.57 10.92
C LEU A 190 -10.33 1.88 9.89
N ARG A 191 -10.15 0.58 9.66
CA ARG A 191 -11.01 -0.19 8.76
C ARG A 191 -12.47 -0.15 9.23
N ARG A 192 -12.74 -0.45 10.50
CA ARG A 192 -14.08 -0.36 11.09
C ARG A 192 -14.67 1.04 11.03
N LEU A 193 -13.87 2.06 11.29
CA LEU A 193 -14.31 3.45 11.19
C LEU A 193 -14.72 3.80 9.75
N HIS A 194 -13.93 3.38 8.77
CA HIS A 194 -14.23 3.58 7.36
C HIS A 194 -15.56 2.91 6.96
N GLU A 195 -15.77 1.67 7.39
CA GLU A 195 -17.02 0.90 7.17
C GLU A 195 -18.26 1.59 7.79
N GLN A 196 -18.09 2.31 8.90
CA GLN A 196 -19.20 3.04 9.53
C GLN A 196 -19.50 4.37 8.86
N MET A 197 -18.47 5.06 8.38
CA MET A 197 -18.61 6.44 7.87
C MET A 197 -18.73 6.53 6.36
N HIS A 198 -18.26 5.52 5.62
CA HIS A 198 -18.21 5.52 4.15
C HIS A 198 -17.61 6.79 3.53
N THR A 199 -16.66 7.41 4.25
CA THR A 199 -15.97 8.60 3.76
C THR A 199 -14.90 8.19 2.78
N THR A 200 -14.87 8.80 1.59
CA THR A 200 -13.80 8.57 0.61
C THR A 200 -12.45 8.87 1.23
N THR A 201 -11.56 7.89 1.26
CA THR A 201 -10.29 7.99 1.99
C THR A 201 -9.11 7.65 1.07
N ILE A 202 -8.06 8.47 1.10
CA ILE A 202 -6.78 8.18 0.44
C ILE A 202 -5.72 8.09 1.53
N LEU A 203 -5.12 6.92 1.65
CA LEU A 203 -4.09 6.58 2.62
C LEU A 203 -2.73 6.47 1.93
N VAL A 204 -1.73 7.20 2.39
CA VAL A 204 -0.33 7.00 1.98
C VAL A 204 0.37 6.12 3.00
N THR A 205 1.06 5.10 2.53
CA THR A 205 1.92 4.24 3.36
C THR A 205 3.09 3.67 2.56
N HIS A 206 4.13 3.26 3.25
CA HIS A 206 5.22 2.43 2.71
C HIS A 206 5.15 0.99 3.27
N ASP A 207 4.22 0.72 4.18
CA ASP A 207 4.03 -0.59 4.80
C ASP A 207 2.99 -1.39 3.98
N GLN A 208 3.41 -2.56 3.52
CA GLN A 208 2.61 -3.44 2.68
C GLN A 208 1.40 -4.01 3.44
N GLU A 209 1.60 -4.40 4.71
CA GLU A 209 0.53 -4.93 5.54
C GLU A 209 -0.57 -3.89 5.75
N GLU A 210 -0.19 -2.61 5.96
CA GLU A 210 -1.15 -1.52 6.10
C GLU A 210 -2.03 -1.38 4.85
N ALA A 211 -1.42 -1.36 3.68
CA ALA A 211 -2.15 -1.22 2.42
C ALA A 211 -3.07 -2.42 2.15
N LEU A 212 -2.55 -3.65 2.35
CA LEU A 212 -3.28 -4.87 2.02
C LEU A 212 -4.42 -5.18 3.00
N GLU A 213 -4.28 -4.79 4.30
CA GLU A 213 -5.30 -5.06 5.32
C GLU A 213 -6.42 -4.00 5.37
N VAL A 214 -6.10 -2.74 5.04
CA VAL A 214 -7.01 -1.62 5.30
C VAL A 214 -7.74 -1.17 4.04
N ALA A 215 -7.13 -1.23 2.87
CA ALA A 215 -7.66 -0.62 1.65
C ALA A 215 -8.64 -1.51 0.89
N ASP A 216 -9.58 -0.87 0.20
CA ASP A 216 -10.43 -1.51 -0.81
C ASP A 216 -9.67 -1.67 -2.14
N ARG A 217 -8.79 -0.70 -2.44
CA ARG A 217 -7.87 -0.72 -3.58
C ARG A 217 -6.51 -0.20 -3.22
N VAL A 218 -5.48 -0.82 -3.82
CA VAL A 218 -4.07 -0.45 -3.68
C VAL A 218 -3.56 0.13 -4.99
N VAL A 219 -2.86 1.25 -4.88
CA VAL A 219 -2.14 1.91 -5.98
C VAL A 219 -0.65 1.80 -5.68
N VAL A 220 0.05 0.93 -6.38
CA VAL A 220 1.50 0.77 -6.24
C VAL A 220 2.20 1.83 -7.07
N MET A 221 3.04 2.62 -6.42
CA MET A 221 3.80 3.71 -7.05
C MET A 221 5.30 3.45 -6.98
N ASN A 222 5.98 3.69 -8.09
CA ASN A 222 7.43 3.60 -8.21
C ASN A 222 7.95 4.68 -9.16
N GLN A 223 9.12 5.25 -8.87
CA GLN A 223 9.81 6.19 -9.76
C GLN A 223 8.88 7.25 -10.38
N ALA A 224 8.06 7.90 -9.52
CA ALA A 224 7.12 8.96 -9.90
C ALA A 224 5.93 8.52 -10.76
N LYS A 225 5.69 7.21 -10.94
CA LYS A 225 4.59 6.65 -11.75
C LYS A 225 3.75 5.66 -10.95
N ILE A 226 2.58 5.35 -11.47
CA ILE A 226 1.76 4.22 -11.01
C ILE A 226 2.21 2.97 -11.79
N GLU A 227 2.58 1.93 -11.05
CA GLU A 227 2.95 0.62 -11.60
C GLU A 227 1.72 -0.29 -11.76
N GLN A 228 0.86 -0.31 -10.74
CA GLN A 228 -0.34 -1.14 -10.73
C GLN A 228 -1.43 -0.52 -9.86
N ILE A 229 -2.68 -0.73 -10.26
CA ILE A 229 -3.88 -0.45 -9.47
C ILE A 229 -4.74 -1.71 -9.45
N GLY A 230 -5.17 -2.14 -8.25
CA GLY A 230 -6.04 -3.30 -8.11
C GLY A 230 -6.53 -3.47 -6.67
N THR A 231 -7.35 -4.48 -6.43
CA THR A 231 -7.67 -4.91 -5.07
C THR A 231 -6.42 -5.45 -4.37
N PRO A 232 -6.37 -5.53 -3.03
CA PRO A 232 -5.27 -6.18 -2.31
C PRO A 232 -4.92 -7.57 -2.86
N GLU A 233 -5.94 -8.38 -3.15
CA GLU A 233 -5.80 -9.73 -3.72
C GLU A 233 -5.17 -9.70 -5.12
N GLU A 234 -5.66 -8.82 -6.00
CA GLU A 234 -5.13 -8.68 -7.37
C GLU A 234 -3.68 -8.25 -7.37
N VAL A 235 -3.33 -7.22 -6.58
CA VAL A 235 -1.96 -6.68 -6.54
C VAL A 235 -0.98 -7.70 -5.94
N PHE A 236 -1.41 -8.49 -4.96
CA PHE A 236 -0.59 -9.50 -4.33
C PHE A 236 -0.43 -10.76 -5.17
N HIS A 237 -1.52 -11.32 -5.73
CA HIS A 237 -1.51 -12.59 -6.46
C HIS A 237 -1.36 -12.46 -7.98
N ARG A 238 -1.55 -11.25 -8.55
CA ARG A 238 -1.42 -10.96 -9.98
C ARG A 238 -0.56 -9.72 -10.20
N PRO A 239 0.71 -9.72 -9.75
CA PRO A 239 1.59 -8.56 -9.90
C PRO A 239 1.82 -8.25 -11.39
N ALA A 240 1.72 -6.96 -11.74
CA ALA A 240 1.85 -6.52 -13.13
C ALA A 240 3.32 -6.40 -13.60
N SER A 241 4.28 -6.34 -12.68
CA SER A 241 5.71 -6.19 -13.01
C SER A 241 6.62 -6.88 -12.00
N GLU A 242 7.89 -7.09 -12.39
CA GLU A 242 8.96 -7.58 -11.50
C GLU A 242 9.09 -6.69 -10.25
N PHE A 243 8.93 -5.38 -10.41
CA PHE A 243 8.96 -4.46 -9.28
C PHE A 243 7.84 -4.76 -8.28
N VAL A 244 6.61 -4.95 -8.75
CA VAL A 244 5.45 -5.16 -7.86
C VAL A 244 5.59 -6.46 -7.06
N ILE A 245 6.01 -7.55 -7.69
CA ILE A 245 6.17 -8.83 -6.99
C ILE A 245 7.29 -8.78 -5.94
N ASP A 246 8.43 -8.17 -6.26
CA ASP A 246 9.58 -8.03 -5.35
C ASP A 246 9.25 -7.06 -4.22
N PHE A 247 8.58 -5.96 -4.52
CA PHE A 247 8.19 -4.96 -3.54
C PHE A 247 7.17 -5.51 -2.53
N LEU A 248 6.22 -6.38 -2.94
CA LEU A 248 5.15 -6.90 -2.09
C LEU A 248 5.52 -8.18 -1.31
N GLY A 249 6.78 -8.44 -1.10
CA GLY A 249 7.24 -9.52 -0.23
C GLY A 249 8.47 -10.23 -0.74
N SER A 250 8.95 -11.19 0.05
CA SER A 250 10.09 -11.99 -0.33
C SER A 250 9.74 -12.90 -1.52
N VAL A 251 10.65 -12.99 -2.48
CA VAL A 251 10.52 -13.87 -3.64
C VAL A 251 11.81 -14.66 -3.88
N ASN A 252 11.69 -15.84 -4.45
CA ASN A 252 12.79 -16.57 -5.05
C ASN A 252 12.80 -16.30 -6.55
N VAL A 253 13.96 -16.01 -7.11
CA VAL A 253 14.11 -15.72 -8.55
C VAL A 253 14.89 -16.87 -9.19
N PHE A 254 14.30 -17.50 -10.19
CA PHE A 254 14.92 -18.54 -10.97
C PHE A 254 15.18 -18.00 -12.38
N SER A 255 16.41 -18.12 -12.87
CA SER A 255 16.74 -17.80 -14.26
C SER A 255 16.33 -18.94 -15.16
N GLY A 256 15.40 -18.70 -16.07
CA GLY A 256 15.05 -19.64 -17.13
C GLY A 256 16.22 -19.77 -18.10
N ARG A 257 16.82 -20.95 -18.24
CA ARG A 257 17.61 -21.31 -19.42
C ARG A 257 16.74 -22.16 -20.33
N THR A 258 16.56 -21.73 -21.55
CA THR A 258 16.06 -22.59 -22.61
C THR A 258 17.04 -23.76 -22.80
N THR A 259 16.64 -24.96 -22.45
CA THR A 259 17.19 -26.12 -23.09
C THR A 259 16.54 -26.19 -24.48
N GLU A 260 17.32 -26.06 -25.53
CA GLU A 260 16.92 -26.49 -26.86
C GLU A 260 16.58 -27.99 -26.77
N ALA A 261 15.33 -28.30 -26.53
CA ALA A 261 14.80 -29.64 -26.82
C ALA A 261 14.34 -29.65 -28.27
N ARG A 262 15.23 -30.09 -29.12
CA ARG A 262 14.82 -30.79 -30.32
C ARG A 262 14.12 -32.07 -29.85
N ASP A 263 12.80 -32.05 -29.83
CA ASP A 263 11.97 -33.23 -30.17
C ASP A 263 10.52 -32.74 -30.21
N GLU A 264 10.01 -32.80 -31.43
CA GLU A 264 8.61 -32.56 -31.80
C GLU A 264 7.73 -33.65 -31.16
N GLU A 265 6.49 -33.26 -30.82
CA GLU A 265 5.38 -34.13 -30.39
C GLU A 265 5.33 -34.51 -28.91
N THR A 266 5.02 -33.55 -28.06
CA THR A 266 4.25 -33.86 -26.85
C THR A 266 3.22 -32.74 -26.61
N SER A 267 1.98 -33.17 -26.46
CA SER A 267 0.75 -32.37 -26.38
C SER A 267 0.86 -31.19 -25.41
N ALA A 268 0.36 -30.03 -25.87
CA ALA A 268 0.39 -28.70 -25.24
C ALA A 268 -0.28 -28.59 -23.84
N GLN A 269 -0.77 -29.70 -23.27
CA GLN A 269 -1.53 -29.72 -22.01
C GLN A 269 -0.73 -30.08 -20.76
N GLN A 270 0.58 -30.34 -20.84
CA GLN A 270 1.41 -30.75 -19.68
C GLN A 270 2.68 -29.91 -19.47
N ARG A 271 2.83 -28.75 -20.14
CA ARG A 271 4.01 -27.89 -19.92
C ARG A 271 3.80 -27.04 -18.67
N GLN A 272 4.68 -27.21 -17.69
CA GLN A 272 4.71 -26.41 -16.46
C GLN A 272 5.22 -24.99 -16.76
N PRO A 273 4.71 -23.95 -16.07
CA PRO A 273 5.00 -22.53 -16.41
C PRO A 273 6.48 -22.14 -16.42
N TRP A 274 7.37 -22.82 -15.68
CA TRP A 274 8.80 -22.51 -15.68
C TRP A 274 9.62 -23.28 -16.73
N GLU A 275 9.06 -24.31 -17.38
CA GLU A 275 9.72 -25.06 -18.47
C GLU A 275 9.45 -24.47 -19.85
N SER A 276 8.44 -23.61 -19.98
CA SER A 276 7.90 -23.19 -21.28
C SER A 276 8.31 -21.80 -21.75
N SER A 277 9.11 -21.04 -20.99
CA SER A 277 9.60 -19.76 -21.50
C SER A 277 10.80 -19.96 -22.41
N SER A 278 10.52 -20.18 -23.68
CA SER A 278 11.49 -20.15 -24.80
C SER A 278 12.07 -18.76 -25.09
N ILE A 279 12.03 -17.85 -24.10
CA ILE A 279 12.57 -16.48 -24.20
C ILE A 279 13.86 -16.45 -23.37
N ASP A 280 14.96 -16.24 -24.08
CA ASP A 280 16.28 -16.07 -23.45
C ASP A 280 16.24 -14.88 -22.51
N GLY A 281 16.55 -15.10 -21.22
CA GLY A 281 16.52 -14.06 -20.17
C GLY A 281 15.22 -13.94 -19.35
N ALA A 282 14.21 -14.78 -19.56
CA ALA A 282 13.02 -14.78 -18.71
C ALA A 282 13.35 -15.13 -17.26
N LYS A 283 12.78 -14.38 -16.30
CA LYS A 283 12.90 -14.65 -14.88
C LYS A 283 11.58 -15.21 -14.35
N VAL A 284 11.68 -16.25 -13.54
CA VAL A 284 10.56 -16.89 -12.85
C VAL A 284 10.62 -16.51 -11.38
N TYR A 285 9.58 -15.88 -10.90
CA TYR A 285 9.43 -15.43 -9.51
C TYR A 285 8.47 -16.36 -8.79
N VAL A 286 8.88 -16.87 -7.62
CA VAL A 286 8.06 -17.77 -6.78
C VAL A 286 8.14 -17.29 -5.33
N ARG A 287 7.01 -17.09 -4.69
CA ARG A 287 6.99 -16.72 -3.28
C ARG A 287 7.39 -17.91 -2.39
N PRO A 288 8.07 -17.69 -1.25
CA PRO A 288 8.51 -18.77 -0.39
C PRO A 288 7.39 -19.71 0.12
N HIS A 289 6.17 -19.21 0.29
CA HIS A 289 5.01 -20.00 0.70
C HIS A 289 4.31 -20.71 -0.48
N GLU A 290 4.64 -20.34 -1.71
CA GLU A 290 4.18 -21.01 -2.94
C GLU A 290 5.14 -22.14 -3.36
N LEU A 291 6.18 -22.41 -2.58
CA LEU A 291 7.06 -23.58 -2.75
C LEU A 291 6.65 -24.68 -1.78
N GLN A 292 6.43 -25.86 -2.31
CA GLN A 292 6.25 -27.07 -1.54
C GLN A 292 7.61 -27.78 -1.36
N ILE A 293 7.90 -28.26 -0.16
CA ILE A 293 9.06 -29.10 0.13
C ILE A 293 8.59 -30.54 0.35
N THR A 294 9.27 -31.51 -0.27
CA THR A 294 8.95 -32.94 -0.17
C THR A 294 10.21 -33.78 -0.05
N ARG A 295 10.11 -35.01 0.49
CA ARG A 295 11.21 -35.98 0.53
C ARG A 295 11.45 -36.69 -0.80
N GLU A 296 10.38 -36.81 -1.60
CA GLU A 296 10.38 -37.46 -2.89
C GLU A 296 10.04 -36.48 -3.99
N SER A 297 10.50 -36.74 -5.20
CA SER A 297 10.17 -35.94 -6.38
C SER A 297 8.69 -36.10 -6.73
N LEU A 298 7.98 -34.99 -6.92
CA LEU A 298 6.58 -34.96 -7.37
C LEU A 298 6.45 -34.91 -8.90
N GLY A 299 7.56 -35.02 -9.65
CA GLY A 299 7.57 -34.97 -11.10
C GLY A 299 8.72 -34.13 -11.66
N SER A 300 8.65 -33.84 -12.96
CA SER A 300 9.70 -33.10 -13.69
C SER A 300 9.96 -31.69 -13.15
N SER A 301 8.95 -31.12 -12.51
CA SER A 301 9.01 -29.77 -11.92
C SER A 301 9.70 -29.69 -10.54
N SER A 302 10.04 -30.82 -9.97
CA SER A 302 10.71 -30.86 -8.66
C SER A 302 12.21 -30.62 -8.84
N ILE A 303 12.74 -29.67 -8.09
CA ILE A 303 14.17 -29.34 -8.04
C ILE A 303 14.79 -29.99 -6.82
N ALA A 304 15.78 -30.86 -7.02
CA ALA A 304 16.54 -31.45 -5.93
C ALA A 304 17.39 -30.39 -5.22
N ALA A 305 17.34 -30.38 -3.89
CA ALA A 305 18.04 -29.41 -3.06
C ALA A 305 18.45 -30.03 -1.72
N GLU A 306 19.38 -29.38 -1.02
CA GLU A 306 19.83 -29.77 0.31
C GLU A 306 19.49 -28.68 1.33
N ILE A 307 18.96 -29.05 2.50
CA ILE A 307 18.63 -28.11 3.56
C ILE A 307 19.92 -27.59 4.21
N GLN A 308 20.16 -26.29 4.07
CA GLN A 308 21.31 -25.63 4.66
C GLN A 308 20.99 -25.05 6.04
N ARG A 309 19.78 -24.52 6.23
CA ARG A 309 19.41 -23.81 7.46
C ARG A 309 17.89 -23.83 7.67
N ILE A 310 17.48 -23.95 8.93
CA ILE A 310 16.07 -23.89 9.34
C ILE A 310 15.94 -22.85 10.44
N HIS A 311 15.14 -21.80 10.19
CA HIS A 311 14.78 -20.79 11.18
C HIS A 311 13.31 -20.98 11.58
N ARG A 312 13.08 -21.41 12.82
CA ARG A 312 11.73 -21.54 13.38
C ARG A 312 11.27 -20.19 13.91
N ALA A 313 10.14 -19.67 13.44
CA ALA A 313 9.60 -18.37 13.80
C ALA A 313 8.09 -18.49 14.05
N GLY A 314 7.71 -18.86 15.26
CA GLY A 314 6.28 -18.97 15.64
C GLY A 314 5.56 -20.08 14.89
N ALA A 315 4.51 -19.75 14.14
CA ALA A 315 3.66 -20.71 13.42
C ALA A 315 4.29 -21.28 12.14
N SER A 316 5.40 -20.71 11.66
CA SER A 316 6.09 -21.14 10.43
C SER A 316 7.59 -21.27 10.64
N ALA A 317 8.25 -22.02 9.76
CA ALA A 317 9.69 -22.12 9.68
C ALA A 317 10.15 -21.64 8.30
N LYS A 318 11.24 -20.87 8.27
CA LYS A 318 11.95 -20.47 7.07
C LYS A 318 13.05 -21.49 6.81
N VAL A 319 12.86 -22.33 5.81
CA VAL A 319 13.79 -23.37 5.39
C VAL A 319 14.60 -22.83 4.21
N PHE A 320 15.90 -22.76 4.36
CA PHE A 320 16.82 -22.35 3.29
C PHE A 320 17.44 -23.60 2.71
N VAL A 321 17.23 -23.80 1.41
CA VAL A 321 17.75 -24.96 0.69
C VAL A 321 18.71 -24.50 -0.42
N GLN A 322 19.68 -25.32 -0.74
CA GLN A 322 20.62 -25.10 -1.84
C GLN A 322 20.32 -26.08 -2.96
N SER A 323 20.00 -25.56 -4.14
CA SER A 323 19.82 -26.39 -5.33
C SER A 323 21.17 -26.89 -5.87
N ALA A 324 21.15 -27.93 -6.68
CA ALA A 324 22.34 -28.47 -7.38
C ALA A 324 23.08 -27.42 -8.24
N LYS A 325 22.41 -26.35 -8.65
CA LYS A 325 22.99 -25.21 -9.39
C LYS A 325 23.52 -24.09 -8.48
N ASN A 326 23.70 -24.36 -7.21
CA ASN A 326 24.21 -23.43 -6.19
C ASN A 326 23.30 -22.21 -5.93
N HIS A 327 21.99 -22.30 -6.24
CA HIS A 327 21.02 -21.26 -5.92
C HIS A 327 20.46 -21.50 -4.52
N SER A 328 20.51 -20.47 -3.66
CA SER A 328 19.86 -20.49 -2.36
C SER A 328 18.39 -20.13 -2.53
N VAL A 329 17.52 -21.02 -2.07
CA VAL A 329 16.05 -20.87 -2.17
C VAL A 329 15.47 -20.91 -0.76
N ARG A 330 14.55 -19.99 -0.47
CA ARG A 330 13.79 -19.96 0.78
C ARG A 330 12.42 -20.60 0.57
N VAL A 331 12.05 -21.50 1.46
CA VAL A 331 10.71 -22.11 1.54
C VAL A 331 10.11 -21.80 2.90
N ASP A 332 8.88 -21.27 2.93
CA ASP A 332 8.15 -21.02 4.17
C ASP A 332 7.25 -22.23 4.46
N VAL A 333 7.55 -22.98 5.51
CA VAL A 333 6.89 -24.25 5.86
C VAL A 333 6.12 -24.07 7.18
N PRO A 334 4.84 -24.46 7.26
CA PRO A 334 4.12 -24.52 8.53
C PRO A 334 4.85 -25.39 9.56
N ILE A 335 4.89 -24.96 10.82
CA ILE A 335 5.69 -25.65 11.87
C ILE A 335 5.23 -27.09 12.11
N ASN A 336 3.93 -27.37 12.00
CA ASN A 336 3.38 -28.72 12.08
C ASN A 336 3.86 -29.62 10.93
N GLN A 337 3.94 -29.10 9.71
CA GLN A 337 4.47 -29.83 8.55
C GLN A 337 5.96 -30.07 8.70
N LEU A 338 6.73 -29.08 9.19
CA LEU A 338 8.16 -29.25 9.48
C LEU A 338 8.40 -30.43 10.45
N HIS A 339 7.58 -30.53 11.51
CA HIS A 339 7.69 -31.61 12.50
C HIS A 339 7.27 -32.97 11.93
N SER A 340 6.14 -33.04 11.22
CA SER A 340 5.66 -34.31 10.63
C SER A 340 6.61 -34.87 9.59
N MET A 341 7.33 -34.01 8.89
CA MET A 341 8.34 -34.41 7.91
C MET A 341 9.72 -34.65 8.52
N GLU A 342 9.93 -34.36 9.82
CA GLU A 342 11.22 -34.49 10.49
C GLU A 342 12.40 -33.91 9.70
N LEU A 343 12.19 -32.69 9.15
CA LEU A 343 13.19 -32.03 8.31
C LEU A 343 14.40 -31.59 9.15
N GLY A 344 15.61 -31.91 8.69
CA GLY A 344 16.87 -31.56 9.32
C GLY A 344 17.89 -30.97 8.36
N ILE A 345 18.87 -30.27 8.90
CA ILE A 345 20.01 -29.71 8.15
C ILE A 345 20.80 -30.83 7.48
N GLY A 346 21.25 -30.63 6.24
CA GLY A 346 21.98 -31.61 5.43
C GLY A 346 21.11 -32.65 4.72
N GLN A 347 19.78 -32.64 4.95
CA GLN A 347 18.88 -33.56 4.26
C GLN A 347 18.66 -33.13 2.82
N ARG A 348 18.63 -34.13 1.92
CA ARG A 348 18.16 -33.95 0.54
C ARG A 348 16.65 -33.92 0.49
N VAL A 349 16.12 -32.94 -0.21
CA VAL A 349 14.69 -32.68 -0.39
C VAL A 349 14.42 -32.25 -1.82
N PHE A 350 13.15 -32.22 -2.17
CA PHE A 350 12.69 -31.67 -3.43
C PHE A 350 11.84 -30.44 -3.14
N ILE A 351 12.02 -29.39 -3.93
CA ILE A 351 11.19 -28.19 -3.92
C ILE A 351 10.40 -28.12 -5.20
N THR A 352 9.09 -27.89 -5.10
CA THR A 352 8.18 -27.83 -6.23
C THR A 352 7.35 -26.56 -6.15
N PRO A 353 7.36 -25.69 -7.16
CA PRO A 353 6.50 -24.51 -7.18
C PRO A 353 5.02 -24.92 -7.34
N LEU A 354 4.16 -24.37 -6.49
CA LEU A 354 2.70 -24.48 -6.59
C LEU A 354 2.13 -23.40 -7.51
N GLN A 355 2.74 -22.21 -7.47
CA GLN A 355 2.42 -21.07 -8.31
C GLN A 355 3.71 -20.32 -8.67
N SER A 356 3.75 -19.71 -9.85
CA SER A 356 4.91 -18.95 -10.30
C SER A 356 4.47 -17.79 -11.20
N HIS A 357 5.28 -16.71 -11.20
CA HIS A 357 5.08 -15.54 -12.05
C HIS A 357 6.27 -15.42 -13.01
N VAL A 358 5.99 -15.33 -14.30
CA VAL A 358 7.02 -15.25 -15.35
C VAL A 358 7.00 -13.84 -15.93
N PHE A 359 8.13 -13.14 -15.86
CA PHE A 359 8.31 -11.87 -16.54
C PHE A 359 9.36 -12.02 -17.62
N SER A 360 8.98 -11.63 -18.84
CA SER A 360 9.90 -11.54 -19.97
C SER A 360 10.57 -10.18 -19.97
N PRO A 361 11.86 -10.08 -20.32
CA PRO A 361 12.47 -8.78 -20.55
C PRO A 361 11.67 -8.04 -21.64
N ASP A 362 11.26 -6.80 -21.36
CA ASP A 362 10.69 -5.92 -22.37
C ASP A 362 11.75 -5.68 -23.45
N TYR A 363 11.64 -6.37 -24.58
CA TYR A 363 12.31 -5.94 -25.80
C TYR A 363 11.59 -4.69 -26.30
N THR A 364 11.99 -3.52 -25.79
CA THR A 364 11.70 -2.27 -26.48
C THR A 364 12.54 -2.25 -27.75
N ILE A 365 11.88 -2.49 -28.91
CA ILE A 365 12.41 -2.24 -30.26
C ILE A 365 12.42 -0.73 -30.49
#